data_471708abb8e2e7f8d7005aae6b08b364
#
_entry.id   471708abb8e2e7f8d7005aae6b08b364
#
_cell.length_a   1.000
_cell.length_b   1.000
_cell.length_c   1.000
_cell.angle_alpha   90.00
_cell.angle_beta   90.00
_cell.angle_gamma   90.00
#
_symmetry.space_group_name_H-M   'P 1'
#
loop_
_entity.id
_entity.type
_entity.pdbx_description
1 polymer ?
#
loop_
_entity_poly.entity_id
_entity_poly.type
_entity_poly.pdbx_seq_one_letter_code
_entity_poly.pdbx_strand_id
1 'polypeptide(L)'
;MKILFATAEAHPLVKTGGLADVSGSLPRALAGLGHEVQLVLPAYQSVMEKYPLYEVLSHFSVGGAGRTLNARMLAVWVPELEQKVWLLDIPELFHRPGNPYLGPDGQDWWDNGERFAVFSRAVAEVAMDRAGLNWRADVVHANDWQTGLVPAFLREEANPPRTVFTIHNMAYAGYFPKSLFDSLWLPWQWWSIEGVEFYGQMSMLKAGIQYADSVTTVSPSYAREICSEEFAYGFAGIMRATRDQGRLHGILNGIDTRHWNPATDPYLHSNYSLSEYVAGKQQNKQALLQQLGVADPAAAAELPLLGFIGRLVMQKGIDLILQVLPRLLQQGRINLVCVGSGEAHFEQALRQLAVEHPEHAFVHIGYSEALAHQVEAGADIFLMPSRFEPCGLNQLYSLAYGTLPLVHHTGGLADTVVNATEENLAQKTATGFVFYDPGEHAMRSALEHALFLYRQPEQWQQMQRTAMEQSFGWEQSAQAYVDLYTKES
;
A
#
# COMPACT_ATOMS: atom_id res chain seq x y z
N MET A 1 -25.21 1.19 -6.66
CA MET A 1 -24.87 2.34 -5.81
C MET A 1 -23.91 3.26 -6.55
N LYS A 2 -24.00 4.57 -6.29
CA LYS A 2 -23.03 5.57 -6.71
C LYS A 2 -22.00 5.75 -5.61
N ILE A 3 -20.76 5.38 -5.87
CA ILE A 3 -19.66 5.38 -4.89
C ILE A 3 -18.66 6.48 -5.28
N LEU A 4 -18.44 7.45 -4.39
CA LEU A 4 -17.36 8.42 -4.53
C LEU A 4 -16.14 7.92 -3.76
N PHE A 5 -15.10 7.53 -4.46
CA PHE A 5 -13.86 7.03 -3.88
C PHE A 5 -12.83 8.16 -3.85
N ALA A 6 -12.60 8.72 -2.66
CA ALA A 6 -11.72 9.87 -2.46
C ALA A 6 -10.34 9.43 -1.94
N THR A 7 -9.30 9.90 -2.59
CA THR A 7 -7.92 9.53 -2.27
C THR A 7 -6.93 10.64 -2.63
N ALA A 8 -5.77 10.62 -1.99
CA ALA A 8 -4.66 11.51 -2.35
C ALA A 8 -3.75 10.94 -3.45
N GLU A 9 -3.80 9.64 -3.66
CA GLU A 9 -2.94 8.92 -4.61
C GLU A 9 -3.74 7.85 -5.34
N ALA A 10 -3.41 7.60 -6.61
CA ALA A 10 -3.90 6.46 -7.39
C ALA A 10 -2.90 6.10 -8.49
N HIS A 11 -2.43 4.86 -8.53
CA HIS A 11 -1.63 4.36 -9.64
C HIS A 11 -2.53 4.17 -10.89
N PRO A 12 -2.09 4.56 -12.10
CA PRO A 12 -0.78 5.07 -12.46
C PRO A 12 -0.66 6.61 -12.46
N LEU A 13 -1.64 7.36 -11.93
CA LEU A 13 -1.61 8.82 -11.96
C LEU A 13 -0.48 9.37 -11.09
N VAL A 14 -0.47 9.00 -9.82
CA VAL A 14 0.55 9.39 -8.85
C VAL A 14 0.68 8.32 -7.77
N LYS A 15 1.91 8.01 -7.35
CA LYS A 15 2.19 6.98 -6.35
C LYS A 15 3.37 7.37 -5.46
N THR A 16 3.16 7.26 -4.15
CA THR A 16 4.22 7.30 -3.13
C THR A 16 4.25 6.04 -2.27
N GLY A 17 3.15 5.32 -2.17
CA GLY A 17 3.01 4.12 -1.35
C GLY A 17 1.87 3.19 -1.79
N GLY A 18 1.53 2.23 -0.93
CA GLY A 18 0.50 1.21 -1.21
C GLY A 18 -0.92 1.76 -1.37
N LEU A 19 -1.21 2.96 -0.83
CA LEU A 19 -2.49 3.65 -1.05
C LEU A 19 -2.79 3.80 -2.55
N ALA A 20 -1.78 4.15 -3.35
CA ALA A 20 -1.94 4.32 -4.77
C ALA A 20 -2.34 3.03 -5.49
N ASP A 21 -1.76 1.89 -5.10
CA ASP A 21 -2.10 0.58 -5.68
C ASP A 21 -3.55 0.18 -5.37
N VAL A 22 -3.99 0.40 -4.13
CA VAL A 22 -5.39 0.17 -3.72
C VAL A 22 -6.34 1.08 -4.49
N SER A 23 -6.04 2.38 -4.55
CA SER A 23 -6.89 3.38 -5.22
C SER A 23 -6.93 3.21 -6.75
N GLY A 24 -5.90 2.61 -7.34
CA GLY A 24 -5.89 2.24 -8.75
C GLY A 24 -6.65 0.95 -9.07
N SER A 25 -6.93 0.10 -8.08
CA SER A 25 -7.46 -1.25 -8.32
C SER A 25 -8.86 -1.47 -7.73
N LEU A 26 -9.09 -1.09 -6.47
CA LEU A 26 -10.38 -1.32 -5.78
C LEU A 26 -11.57 -0.62 -6.47
N PRO A 27 -11.49 0.65 -6.93
CA PRO A 27 -12.61 1.29 -7.63
C PRO A 27 -13.07 0.50 -8.85
N ARG A 28 -12.13 -0.07 -9.60
CA ARG A 28 -12.42 -0.90 -10.76
C ARG A 28 -13.06 -2.24 -10.38
N ALA A 29 -12.60 -2.88 -9.30
CA ALA A 29 -13.21 -4.11 -8.81
C ALA A 29 -14.66 -3.87 -8.35
N LEU A 30 -14.92 -2.75 -7.67
CA LEU A 30 -16.27 -2.33 -7.28
C LEU A 30 -17.16 -2.04 -8.51
N ALA A 31 -16.61 -1.41 -9.54
CA ALA A 31 -17.33 -1.20 -10.80
C ALA A 31 -17.66 -2.53 -11.50
N GLY A 32 -16.75 -3.51 -11.43
CA GLY A 32 -16.96 -4.88 -11.93
C GLY A 32 -18.11 -5.62 -11.23
N LEU A 33 -18.44 -5.23 -9.99
CA LEU A 33 -19.62 -5.73 -9.25
C LEU A 33 -20.92 -4.97 -9.58
N GLY A 34 -20.91 -4.10 -10.61
CA GLY A 34 -22.10 -3.38 -11.08
C GLY A 34 -22.38 -2.07 -10.36
N HIS A 35 -21.40 -1.47 -9.68
CA HIS A 35 -21.55 -0.17 -9.05
C HIS A 35 -21.01 0.96 -9.95
N GLU A 36 -21.62 2.15 -9.84
CA GLU A 36 -21.10 3.37 -10.47
C GLU A 36 -20.05 3.98 -9.54
N VAL A 37 -18.77 3.83 -9.89
CA VAL A 37 -17.67 4.27 -9.04
C VAL A 37 -16.94 5.44 -9.65
N GLN A 38 -16.87 6.53 -8.90
CA GLN A 38 -16.14 7.73 -9.30
C GLN A 38 -14.92 7.92 -8.41
N LEU A 39 -13.73 7.72 -9.00
CA LEU A 39 -12.45 8.02 -8.35
C LEU A 39 -12.19 9.52 -8.40
N VAL A 40 -11.87 10.14 -7.28
CA VAL A 40 -11.52 11.56 -7.19
C VAL A 40 -10.23 11.77 -6.40
N LEU A 41 -9.32 12.58 -6.96
CA LEU A 41 -8.07 12.99 -6.33
C LEU A 41 -7.68 14.42 -6.75
N PRO A 42 -6.70 15.07 -6.07
CA PRO A 42 -6.24 16.40 -6.46
C PRO A 42 -5.56 16.40 -7.84
N ALA A 43 -5.76 17.49 -8.59
CA ALA A 43 -5.09 17.74 -9.87
C ALA A 43 -3.64 18.21 -9.64
N TYR A 44 -2.78 17.29 -9.21
CA TYR A 44 -1.35 17.60 -9.04
C TYR A 44 -0.70 17.97 -10.37
N GLN A 45 0.32 18.84 -10.34
CA GLN A 45 1.03 19.25 -11.54
C GLN A 45 1.52 18.06 -12.37
N SER A 46 2.13 17.06 -11.73
CA SER A 46 2.64 15.85 -12.40
C SER A 46 1.54 15.03 -13.09
N VAL A 47 0.33 15.00 -12.50
CA VAL A 47 -0.84 14.35 -13.10
C VAL A 47 -1.33 15.12 -14.32
N MET A 48 -1.41 16.44 -14.23
CA MET A 48 -1.84 17.31 -15.33
C MET A 48 -0.86 17.28 -16.50
N GLU A 49 0.42 17.19 -16.23
CA GLU A 49 1.47 17.04 -17.25
C GLU A 49 1.39 15.67 -17.96
N LYS A 50 1.10 14.61 -17.20
CA LYS A 50 0.96 13.24 -17.73
C LYS A 50 -0.32 13.05 -18.53
N TYR A 51 -1.41 13.71 -18.13
CA TYR A 51 -2.75 13.62 -18.74
C TYR A 51 -3.25 15.01 -19.14
N PRO A 52 -2.67 15.63 -20.20
CA PRO A 52 -2.97 17.01 -20.56
C PRO A 52 -4.34 17.19 -21.23
N LEU A 53 -4.99 16.09 -21.64
CA LEU A 53 -6.32 16.13 -22.27
C LEU A 53 -7.38 15.85 -21.21
N TYR A 54 -8.11 16.88 -20.81
CA TYR A 54 -9.17 16.80 -19.81
C TYR A 54 -10.42 17.57 -20.24
N GLU A 55 -11.55 17.16 -19.69
CA GLU A 55 -12.84 17.85 -19.79
C GLU A 55 -13.09 18.65 -18.52
N VAL A 56 -13.52 19.89 -18.61
CA VAL A 56 -13.98 20.67 -17.43
C VAL A 56 -15.45 20.36 -17.21
N LEU A 57 -15.74 19.69 -16.11
CA LEU A 57 -17.11 19.27 -15.77
C LEU A 57 -17.90 20.39 -15.09
N SER A 58 -17.24 21.13 -14.17
CA SER A 58 -17.90 22.19 -13.41
C SER A 58 -16.91 23.19 -12.83
N HIS A 59 -17.46 24.34 -12.38
CA HIS A 59 -16.78 25.36 -11.58
C HIS A 59 -17.58 25.58 -10.30
N PHE A 60 -16.92 25.64 -9.17
CA PHE A 60 -17.54 25.92 -7.89
C PHE A 60 -16.56 26.59 -6.94
N SER A 61 -17.05 27.06 -5.79
CA SER A 61 -16.22 27.69 -4.77
C SER A 61 -16.12 26.78 -3.54
N VAL A 62 -14.96 26.76 -2.90
CA VAL A 62 -14.70 25.99 -1.68
C VAL A 62 -13.98 26.87 -0.66
N GLY A 63 -14.34 26.72 0.62
CA GLY A 63 -13.68 27.45 1.71
C GLY A 63 -12.29 26.90 2.02
N GLY A 64 -11.30 27.82 2.05
CA GLY A 64 -9.93 27.58 2.50
C GLY A 64 -9.62 28.27 3.84
N ALA A 65 -8.36 28.40 4.18
CA ALA A 65 -7.91 29.08 5.41
C ALA A 65 -8.07 30.61 5.28
N GLY A 66 -9.15 31.13 5.88
CA GLY A 66 -9.47 32.57 5.86
C GLY A 66 -9.84 33.12 4.50
N ARG A 67 -10.13 32.27 3.51
CA ARG A 67 -10.41 32.70 2.11
C ARG A 67 -11.35 31.72 1.40
N THR A 68 -11.91 32.17 0.30
CA THR A 68 -12.66 31.31 -0.63
C THR A 68 -11.77 31.03 -1.84
N LEU A 69 -11.73 29.78 -2.27
CA LEU A 69 -10.96 29.30 -3.41
C LEU A 69 -11.87 28.93 -4.57
N ASN A 70 -11.43 29.21 -5.79
CA ASN A 70 -12.11 28.76 -6.99
C ASN A 70 -11.62 27.34 -7.34
N ALA A 71 -12.55 26.42 -7.47
CA ALA A 71 -12.29 25.04 -7.81
C ALA A 71 -12.92 24.67 -9.15
N ARG A 72 -12.26 23.79 -9.88
CA ARG A 72 -12.82 23.12 -11.06
C ARG A 72 -12.84 21.61 -10.80
N MET A 73 -13.87 20.95 -11.27
CA MET A 73 -13.84 19.50 -11.42
C MET A 73 -13.49 19.17 -12.85
N LEU A 74 -12.42 18.41 -13.02
CA LEU A 74 -11.95 17.94 -14.31
C LEU A 74 -12.19 16.43 -14.44
N ALA A 75 -12.39 15.94 -15.66
CA ALA A 75 -12.39 14.52 -15.98
C ALA A 75 -11.26 14.20 -16.95
N VAL A 76 -10.45 13.23 -16.62
CA VAL A 76 -9.40 12.68 -17.49
C VAL A 76 -9.68 11.21 -17.79
N TRP A 77 -9.45 10.79 -19.03
CA TRP A 77 -9.44 9.36 -19.37
C TRP A 77 -8.08 8.77 -19.02
N VAL A 78 -8.07 7.73 -18.20
CA VAL A 78 -6.86 7.01 -17.81
C VAL A 78 -6.89 5.64 -18.46
N PRO A 79 -6.10 5.41 -19.54
CA PRO A 79 -6.16 4.17 -20.33
C PRO A 79 -5.89 2.92 -19.50
N GLU A 80 -4.94 2.99 -18.59
CA GLU A 80 -4.52 1.86 -17.75
C GLU A 80 -5.62 1.45 -16.74
N LEU A 81 -6.48 2.37 -16.36
CA LEU A 81 -7.64 2.11 -15.50
C LEU A 81 -8.92 1.85 -16.29
N GLU A 82 -8.91 2.11 -17.60
CA GLU A 82 -10.08 1.99 -18.49
C GLU A 82 -11.29 2.79 -18.00
N GLN A 83 -11.04 3.94 -17.34
CA GLN A 83 -12.10 4.78 -16.77
C GLN A 83 -11.76 6.27 -16.80
N LYS A 84 -12.81 7.10 -16.70
CA LYS A 84 -12.65 8.53 -16.39
C LYS A 84 -12.40 8.70 -14.89
N VAL A 85 -11.39 9.49 -14.56
CA VAL A 85 -11.03 9.89 -13.19
C VAL A 85 -11.34 11.37 -13.00
N TRP A 86 -11.92 11.73 -11.87
CA TRP A 86 -12.18 13.12 -11.51
C TRP A 86 -10.97 13.71 -10.80
N LEU A 87 -10.58 14.90 -11.25
CA LEU A 87 -9.48 15.65 -10.64
C LEU A 87 -10.02 16.97 -10.08
N LEU A 88 -9.81 17.17 -8.78
CA LEU A 88 -10.10 18.47 -8.15
C LEU A 88 -8.96 19.44 -8.46
N ASP A 89 -9.25 20.41 -9.29
CA ASP A 89 -8.28 21.40 -9.74
C ASP A 89 -8.43 22.72 -8.97
N ILE A 90 -7.45 22.99 -8.12
CA ILE A 90 -7.21 24.25 -7.41
C ILE A 90 -5.72 24.55 -7.58
N PRO A 91 -5.33 25.29 -8.64
CA PRO A 91 -3.91 25.46 -8.99
C PRO A 91 -3.05 26.01 -7.85
N GLU A 92 -3.58 26.92 -7.05
CA GLU A 92 -2.89 27.52 -5.90
C GLU A 92 -2.42 26.46 -4.89
N LEU A 93 -3.14 25.34 -4.76
CA LEU A 93 -2.85 24.30 -3.79
C LEU A 93 -2.10 23.10 -4.39
N PHE A 94 -2.35 22.75 -5.65
CA PHE A 94 -1.92 21.46 -6.20
C PHE A 94 -0.99 21.56 -7.43
N HIS A 95 -0.92 22.70 -8.14
CA HIS A 95 0.03 22.86 -9.25
C HIS A 95 1.41 23.26 -8.73
N ARG A 96 2.13 22.28 -8.19
CA ARG A 96 3.46 22.46 -7.61
C ARG A 96 4.38 21.30 -7.99
N PRO A 97 5.70 21.55 -8.13
CA PRO A 97 6.65 20.48 -8.35
C PRO A 97 6.82 19.61 -7.09
N GLY A 98 7.38 18.41 -7.24
CA GLY A 98 7.54 17.47 -6.14
C GLY A 98 6.52 16.33 -6.18
N ASN A 99 6.32 15.69 -5.05
CA ASN A 99 5.29 14.66 -4.90
C ASN A 99 4.01 15.21 -4.22
N PRO A 100 2.97 14.42 -4.01
CA PRO A 100 1.76 14.88 -3.33
C PRO A 100 1.97 15.60 -1.99
N TYR A 101 3.02 15.28 -1.25
CA TYR A 101 3.24 15.75 0.12
C TYR A 101 4.48 16.60 0.29
N LEU A 102 5.53 16.35 -0.48
CA LEU A 102 6.86 16.93 -0.35
C LEU A 102 7.18 17.87 -1.50
N GLY A 103 7.86 18.96 -1.18
CA GLY A 103 8.49 19.81 -2.17
C GLY A 103 9.75 19.21 -2.80
N PRO A 104 10.37 19.89 -3.77
CA PRO A 104 11.61 19.44 -4.41
C PRO A 104 12.81 19.33 -3.45
N ASP A 105 12.73 20.00 -2.30
CA ASP A 105 13.72 19.93 -1.20
C ASP A 105 13.55 18.71 -0.29
N GLY A 106 12.52 17.88 -0.55
CA GLY A 106 12.20 16.70 0.24
C GLY A 106 11.51 17.01 1.58
N GLN A 107 11.09 18.25 1.82
CA GLN A 107 10.35 18.64 3.00
C GLN A 107 8.85 18.69 2.73
N ASP A 108 8.05 18.46 3.77
CA ASP A 108 6.61 18.61 3.70
C ASP A 108 6.23 20.03 3.23
N TRP A 109 5.25 20.13 2.34
CA TRP A 109 4.65 21.41 2.04
C TRP A 109 4.04 22.00 3.31
N TRP A 110 4.40 23.23 3.63
CA TRP A 110 3.99 23.96 4.83
C TRP A 110 2.48 24.10 5.00
N ASP A 111 1.74 24.04 3.89
CA ASP A 111 0.28 24.17 3.83
C ASP A 111 -0.46 22.84 3.57
N ASN A 112 0.17 21.69 3.78
CA ASN A 112 -0.46 20.38 3.60
C ASN A 112 -1.80 20.27 4.36
N GLY A 113 -1.90 20.88 5.53
CA GLY A 113 -3.14 20.90 6.28
C GLY A 113 -4.28 21.65 5.56
N GLU A 114 -4.02 22.83 5.00
CA GLU A 114 -5.01 23.54 4.17
C GLU A 114 -5.34 22.76 2.91
N ARG A 115 -4.33 22.27 2.21
CA ARG A 115 -4.49 21.51 0.95
C ARG A 115 -5.47 20.36 1.09
N PHE A 116 -5.27 19.51 2.08
CA PHE A 116 -6.11 18.32 2.26
C PHE A 116 -7.41 18.60 3.01
N ALA A 117 -7.49 19.63 3.84
CA ALA A 117 -8.77 20.10 4.39
C ALA A 117 -9.69 20.64 3.29
N VAL A 118 -9.15 21.45 2.37
CA VAL A 118 -9.89 21.95 1.21
C VAL A 118 -10.30 20.82 0.27
N PHE A 119 -9.41 19.86 0.02
CA PHE A 119 -9.76 18.66 -0.74
C PHE A 119 -10.93 17.91 -0.11
N SER A 120 -10.86 17.66 1.20
CA SER A 120 -11.94 16.98 1.93
C SER A 120 -13.26 17.72 1.86
N ARG A 121 -13.24 19.05 1.99
CA ARG A 121 -14.45 19.90 1.87
C ARG A 121 -15.04 19.83 0.46
N ALA A 122 -14.19 19.92 -0.58
CA ALA A 122 -14.63 19.81 -1.97
C ALA A 122 -15.23 18.43 -2.28
N VAL A 123 -14.66 17.35 -1.73
CA VAL A 123 -15.22 15.99 -1.83
C VAL A 123 -16.63 15.93 -1.22
N ALA A 124 -16.86 16.57 -0.07
CA ALA A 124 -18.18 16.63 0.53
C ALA A 124 -19.17 17.42 -0.34
N GLU A 125 -18.76 18.55 -0.97
CA GLU A 125 -19.60 19.28 -1.91
C GLU A 125 -19.98 18.44 -3.13
N VAL A 126 -19.03 17.69 -3.68
CA VAL A 126 -19.27 16.73 -4.77
C VAL A 126 -20.24 15.63 -4.35
N ALA A 127 -20.02 15.03 -3.19
CA ALA A 127 -20.86 13.94 -2.67
C ALA A 127 -22.33 14.35 -2.49
N MET A 128 -22.56 15.61 -2.09
CA MET A 128 -23.88 16.19 -1.87
C MET A 128 -24.52 16.84 -3.13
N ASP A 129 -23.90 16.66 -4.31
CA ASP A 129 -24.32 17.28 -5.58
C ASP A 129 -24.39 18.81 -5.54
N ARG A 130 -23.43 19.45 -4.86
CA ARG A 130 -23.32 20.91 -4.79
C ARG A 130 -22.17 21.48 -5.64
N ALA A 131 -21.42 20.62 -6.29
CA ALA A 131 -20.33 21.01 -7.21
C ALA A 131 -20.80 21.19 -8.67
N GLY A 132 -22.10 21.14 -8.95
CA GLY A 132 -22.67 21.35 -10.29
C GLY A 132 -22.47 20.19 -11.27
N LEU A 133 -22.39 18.96 -10.76
CA LEU A 133 -22.15 17.76 -11.54
C LEU A 133 -23.40 16.96 -11.90
N ASN A 134 -24.57 17.29 -11.30
CA ASN A 134 -25.79 16.49 -11.37
C ASN A 134 -25.55 15.02 -10.97
N TRP A 135 -24.71 14.83 -9.97
CA TRP A 135 -24.31 13.55 -9.47
C TRP A 135 -24.21 13.56 -7.94
N ARG A 136 -24.93 12.69 -7.28
CA ARG A 136 -24.94 12.55 -5.82
C ARG A 136 -24.46 11.15 -5.43
N ALA A 137 -23.59 11.08 -4.43
CA ALA A 137 -23.11 9.81 -3.90
C ALA A 137 -24.18 9.11 -3.03
N ASP A 138 -24.25 7.78 -3.13
CA ASP A 138 -24.89 6.91 -2.12
C ASP A 138 -23.91 6.58 -1.00
N VAL A 139 -22.61 6.44 -1.38
CA VAL A 139 -21.50 6.10 -0.48
C VAL A 139 -20.30 6.98 -0.79
N VAL A 140 -19.61 7.44 0.26
CA VAL A 140 -18.28 8.06 0.14
C VAL A 140 -17.26 7.17 0.85
N HIS A 141 -16.28 6.70 0.10
CA HIS A 141 -15.14 5.94 0.62
C HIS A 141 -13.92 6.85 0.67
N ALA A 142 -13.55 7.27 1.86
CA ALA A 142 -12.42 8.14 2.13
C ALA A 142 -11.20 7.35 2.60
N ASN A 143 -10.00 7.75 2.19
CA ASN A 143 -8.77 6.99 2.40
C ASN A 143 -7.68 7.84 3.05
N ASP A 144 -7.18 7.39 4.19
CA ASP A 144 -6.12 7.99 5.01
C ASP A 144 -6.39 9.44 5.47
N TRP A 145 -5.45 10.01 6.21
CA TRP A 145 -5.59 11.32 6.82
C TRP A 145 -5.92 12.46 5.83
N GLN A 146 -5.47 12.34 4.58
CA GLN A 146 -5.69 13.36 3.55
C GLN A 146 -7.18 13.55 3.21
N THR A 147 -7.99 12.55 3.50
CA THR A 147 -9.46 12.60 3.31
C THR A 147 -10.21 12.48 4.64
N GLY A 148 -9.49 12.56 5.75
CA GLY A 148 -10.05 12.30 7.08
C GLY A 148 -11.13 13.27 7.51
N LEU A 149 -11.16 14.51 6.98
CA LEU A 149 -12.23 15.46 7.28
C LEU A 149 -13.50 15.25 6.45
N VAL A 150 -13.49 14.40 5.42
CA VAL A 150 -14.68 14.13 4.58
C VAL A 150 -15.85 13.60 5.40
N PRO A 151 -15.68 12.55 6.25
CA PRO A 151 -16.79 12.08 7.10
C PRO A 151 -17.30 13.15 8.06
N ALA A 152 -16.42 14.00 8.60
CA ALA A 152 -16.81 15.08 9.49
C ALA A 152 -17.72 16.11 8.80
N PHE A 153 -17.34 16.57 7.59
CA PHE A 153 -18.18 17.48 6.80
C PHE A 153 -19.53 16.85 6.46
N LEU A 154 -19.55 15.59 6.06
CA LEU A 154 -20.80 14.90 5.70
C LEU A 154 -21.70 14.66 6.91
N ARG A 155 -21.14 14.47 8.11
CA ARG A 155 -21.91 14.27 9.34
C ARG A 155 -22.78 15.47 9.73
N GLU A 156 -22.41 16.67 9.30
CA GLU A 156 -23.20 17.90 9.53
C GLU A 156 -24.38 18.05 8.54
N GLU A 157 -24.48 17.19 7.54
CA GLU A 157 -25.45 17.30 6.46
C GLU A 157 -26.79 16.61 6.82
N ALA A 158 -27.88 17.16 6.30
CA ALA A 158 -29.16 16.45 6.28
C ALA A 158 -29.13 15.36 5.19
N ASN A 159 -29.39 14.11 5.57
CA ASN A 159 -29.37 12.95 4.67
C ASN A 159 -28.01 12.76 3.97
N PRO A 160 -26.89 12.61 4.70
CA PRO A 160 -25.60 12.39 4.09
C PRO A 160 -25.53 11.02 3.40
N PRO A 161 -24.64 10.86 2.42
CA PRO A 161 -24.27 9.53 1.93
C PRO A 161 -23.61 8.73 3.07
N ARG A 162 -23.66 7.40 2.98
CA ARG A 162 -22.94 6.54 3.91
C ARG A 162 -21.43 6.77 3.76
N THR A 163 -20.71 6.78 4.87
CA THR A 163 -19.26 7.03 4.89
C THR A 163 -18.49 5.80 5.34
N VAL A 164 -17.46 5.43 4.56
CA VAL A 164 -16.45 4.44 4.94
C VAL A 164 -15.09 5.11 4.92
N PHE A 165 -14.34 4.95 5.98
CA PHE A 165 -12.99 5.52 6.13
C PHE A 165 -11.96 4.41 6.27
N THR A 166 -10.99 4.34 5.34
CA THR A 166 -9.93 3.32 5.36
C THR A 166 -8.62 3.90 5.88
N ILE A 167 -8.06 3.26 6.90
CA ILE A 167 -6.72 3.50 7.43
C ILE A 167 -5.74 2.57 6.73
N HIS A 168 -4.85 3.12 5.91
CA HIS A 168 -3.80 2.34 5.26
C HIS A 168 -2.55 2.25 6.13
N ASN A 169 -2.23 3.30 6.89
CA ASN A 169 -1.12 3.29 7.83
C ASN A 169 -1.36 4.26 9.00
N MET A 170 -1.51 3.71 10.20
CA MET A 170 -1.76 4.45 11.43
C MET A 170 -0.63 5.41 11.82
N ALA A 171 0.58 5.21 11.32
CA ALA A 171 1.73 6.07 11.61
C ALA A 171 1.58 7.50 11.06
N TYR A 172 0.65 7.71 10.10
CA TYR A 172 0.41 9.00 9.47
C TYR A 172 -0.94 9.56 9.89
N ALA A 173 -0.94 10.40 10.91
CA ALA A 173 -2.18 10.90 11.54
C ALA A 173 -2.64 12.28 11.05
N GLY A 174 -1.84 12.97 10.23
CA GLY A 174 -2.19 14.31 9.73
C GLY A 174 -2.39 15.30 10.86
N TYR A 175 -1.31 15.59 11.62
CA TYR A 175 -1.33 16.53 12.75
C TYR A 175 -1.12 17.96 12.27
N PHE A 176 -2.00 18.88 12.72
CA PHE A 176 -1.92 20.30 12.39
C PHE A 176 -2.27 21.15 13.60
N PRO A 177 -1.74 22.39 13.68
CA PRO A 177 -1.95 23.26 14.83
C PRO A 177 -3.40 23.76 14.90
N LYS A 178 -3.84 24.11 16.12
CA LYS A 178 -5.16 24.71 16.35
C LYS A 178 -5.42 25.96 15.51
N SER A 179 -4.38 26.76 15.25
CA SER A 179 -4.49 27.96 14.41
C SER A 179 -4.98 27.64 12.98
N LEU A 180 -4.60 26.48 12.42
CA LEU A 180 -5.16 26.02 11.13
C LEU A 180 -6.64 25.64 11.28
N PHE A 181 -7.00 24.91 12.34
CA PHE A 181 -8.39 24.57 12.62
C PHE A 181 -9.28 25.83 12.66
N ASP A 182 -8.84 26.85 13.40
CA ASP A 182 -9.55 28.13 13.52
C ASP A 182 -9.63 28.86 12.17
N SER A 183 -8.56 28.89 11.38
CA SER A 183 -8.51 29.58 10.08
C SER A 183 -9.35 28.90 9.00
N LEU A 184 -9.56 27.61 9.11
CA LEU A 184 -10.45 26.84 8.22
C LEU A 184 -11.93 27.00 8.56
N TRP A 185 -12.25 27.75 9.65
CA TRP A 185 -13.62 27.93 10.16
C TRP A 185 -14.37 26.62 10.36
N LEU A 186 -13.66 25.64 10.93
CA LEU A 186 -14.30 24.37 11.27
C LEU A 186 -15.24 24.56 12.46
N PRO A 187 -16.33 23.79 12.58
CA PRO A 187 -17.24 23.87 13.71
C PRO A 187 -16.47 23.74 15.03
N TRP A 188 -16.61 24.68 15.94
CA TRP A 188 -15.88 24.71 17.22
C TRP A 188 -16.10 23.45 18.06
N GLN A 189 -17.27 22.80 17.92
CA GLN A 189 -17.63 21.54 18.58
C GLN A 189 -16.71 20.39 18.20
N TRP A 190 -16.10 20.45 17.01
CA TRP A 190 -15.15 19.42 16.56
C TRP A 190 -13.86 19.47 17.34
N TRP A 191 -13.52 20.61 17.97
CA TRP A 191 -12.35 20.71 18.84
C TRP A 191 -12.62 20.11 20.21
N SER A 192 -12.73 18.79 20.29
CA SER A 192 -13.03 18.02 21.48
C SER A 192 -12.32 16.67 21.47
N ILE A 193 -12.33 15.99 22.62
CA ILE A 193 -11.77 14.63 22.74
C ILE A 193 -12.52 13.64 21.84
N GLU A 194 -13.83 13.82 21.66
CA GLU A 194 -14.65 13.01 20.76
C GLU A 194 -14.56 13.48 19.30
N GLY A 195 -13.93 14.61 19.05
CA GLY A 195 -13.79 15.21 17.72
C GLY A 195 -12.38 15.05 17.13
N VAL A 196 -11.85 16.16 16.62
CA VAL A 196 -10.56 16.17 15.87
C VAL A 196 -9.35 16.45 16.76
N GLU A 197 -9.56 16.97 17.99
CA GLU A 197 -8.46 17.33 18.90
C GLU A 197 -7.71 16.09 19.37
N PHE A 198 -6.38 16.12 19.29
CA PHE A 198 -5.50 15.05 19.71
C PHE A 198 -4.18 15.65 20.27
N TYR A 199 -4.03 15.60 21.60
CA TYR A 199 -2.89 16.16 22.32
C TYR A 199 -2.56 17.62 21.94
N GLY A 200 -3.56 18.48 21.85
CA GLY A 200 -3.40 19.90 21.54
C GLY A 200 -3.25 20.23 20.04
N GLN A 201 -3.40 19.23 19.16
CA GLN A 201 -3.36 19.37 17.71
C GLN A 201 -4.67 18.86 17.09
N MET A 202 -4.97 19.27 15.86
CA MET A 202 -5.96 18.63 15.03
C MET A 202 -5.35 17.40 14.36
N SER A 203 -5.98 16.24 14.49
CA SER A 203 -5.66 15.06 13.70
C SER A 203 -6.76 14.79 12.68
N MET A 204 -6.41 14.83 11.39
CA MET A 204 -7.35 14.51 10.32
C MET A 204 -7.68 13.02 10.27
N LEU A 205 -6.72 12.15 10.62
CA LEU A 205 -6.98 10.71 10.76
C LEU A 205 -8.04 10.45 11.82
N LYS A 206 -7.92 11.13 12.98
CA LYS A 206 -8.91 11.04 14.06
C LYS A 206 -10.30 11.44 13.61
N ALA A 207 -10.41 12.52 12.83
CA ALA A 207 -11.68 12.93 12.26
C ALA A 207 -12.32 11.82 11.42
N GLY A 208 -11.57 11.17 10.55
CA GLY A 208 -12.04 10.04 9.76
C GLY A 208 -12.55 8.89 10.63
N ILE A 209 -11.82 8.53 11.69
CA ILE A 209 -12.19 7.46 12.62
C ILE A 209 -13.47 7.82 13.42
N GLN A 210 -13.57 9.04 13.91
CA GLN A 210 -14.68 9.44 14.78
C GLN A 210 -15.99 9.65 14.04
N TYR A 211 -15.93 10.23 12.83
CA TYR A 211 -17.13 10.68 12.12
C TYR A 211 -17.64 9.71 11.04
N ALA A 212 -16.85 8.73 10.58
CA ALA A 212 -17.31 7.76 9.59
C ALA A 212 -18.31 6.75 10.18
N ASP A 213 -19.24 6.26 9.36
CA ASP A 213 -20.16 5.19 9.74
C ASP A 213 -19.44 3.85 9.93
N SER A 214 -18.46 3.57 9.08
CA SER A 214 -17.58 2.41 9.21
C SER A 214 -16.11 2.81 9.02
N VAL A 215 -15.26 2.23 9.84
CA VAL A 215 -13.80 2.38 9.74
C VAL A 215 -13.19 1.06 9.31
N THR A 216 -12.38 1.08 8.29
CA THR A 216 -11.68 -0.12 7.82
C THR A 216 -10.17 0.05 7.93
N THR A 217 -9.48 -1.05 7.95
CA THR A 217 -8.04 -1.10 7.71
C THR A 217 -7.69 -2.30 6.84
N VAL A 218 -6.47 -2.36 6.38
CA VAL A 218 -6.06 -3.14 5.20
C VAL A 218 -5.69 -4.60 5.49
N SER A 219 -5.95 -5.09 6.71
CA SER A 219 -5.89 -6.51 7.01
C SER A 219 -6.58 -6.83 8.36
N PRO A 220 -7.08 -8.08 8.56
CA PRO A 220 -7.68 -8.50 9.84
C PRO A 220 -6.70 -8.44 11.01
N SER A 221 -5.45 -8.85 10.83
CA SER A 221 -4.43 -8.77 11.88
C SER A 221 -4.10 -7.33 12.23
N TYR A 222 -3.94 -6.46 11.24
CA TYR A 222 -3.68 -5.05 11.49
C TYR A 222 -4.84 -4.37 12.24
N ALA A 223 -6.10 -4.73 11.96
CA ALA A 223 -7.25 -4.24 12.71
C ALA A 223 -7.17 -4.59 14.22
N ARG A 224 -6.55 -5.72 14.57
CA ARG A 224 -6.28 -6.09 15.97
C ARG A 224 -5.09 -5.33 16.53
N GLU A 225 -4.00 -5.24 15.77
CA GLU A 225 -2.75 -4.60 16.16
C GLU A 225 -2.95 -3.12 16.52
N ILE A 226 -3.68 -2.35 15.70
CA ILE A 226 -3.95 -0.92 15.96
C ILE A 226 -4.87 -0.66 17.15
N CYS A 227 -5.41 -1.68 17.80
CA CYS A 227 -6.08 -1.61 19.09
C CYS A 227 -5.10 -1.73 20.28
N SER A 228 -3.81 -2.02 20.05
CA SER A 228 -2.77 -2.14 21.06
C SER A 228 -1.93 -0.86 21.15
N GLU A 229 -1.34 -0.61 22.33
CA GLU A 229 -0.49 0.58 22.53
C GLU A 229 0.75 0.58 21.62
N GLU A 230 1.25 -0.60 21.25
CA GLU A 230 2.46 -0.78 20.45
C GLU A 230 2.30 -0.25 19.01
N PHE A 231 1.13 -0.47 18.40
CA PHE A 231 0.90 -0.17 16.98
C PHE A 231 -0.05 1.01 16.73
N ALA A 232 -0.65 1.56 17.78
CA ALA A 232 -1.70 2.55 17.65
C ALA A 232 -1.22 4.00 17.62
N TYR A 233 0.05 4.30 17.87
CA TYR A 233 0.59 5.66 17.90
C TYR A 233 -0.24 6.64 18.78
N GLY A 234 -0.71 6.14 19.94
CA GLY A 234 -1.57 6.89 20.85
C GLY A 234 -3.08 6.76 20.60
N PHE A 235 -3.50 6.13 19.53
CA PHE A 235 -4.92 5.93 19.19
C PHE A 235 -5.55 4.66 19.79
N ALA A 236 -4.84 3.87 20.58
CA ALA A 236 -5.31 2.56 21.06
C ALA A 236 -6.70 2.61 21.72
N GLY A 237 -6.93 3.61 22.57
CA GLY A 237 -8.24 3.81 23.22
C GLY A 237 -9.36 4.10 22.23
N ILE A 238 -9.10 4.94 21.23
CA ILE A 238 -10.06 5.30 20.17
C ILE A 238 -10.34 4.06 19.31
N MET A 239 -9.31 3.32 18.92
CA MET A 239 -9.47 2.12 18.07
C MET A 239 -10.23 1.00 18.79
N ARG A 240 -9.96 0.78 20.09
CA ARG A 240 -10.75 -0.15 20.91
C ARG A 240 -12.22 0.27 20.99
N ALA A 241 -12.49 1.56 21.23
CA ALA A 241 -13.87 2.06 21.25
C ALA A 241 -14.56 1.89 19.89
N THR A 242 -13.88 2.16 18.77
CA THR A 242 -14.40 1.96 17.42
C THR A 242 -14.71 0.48 17.14
N ARG A 243 -13.82 -0.43 17.57
CA ARG A 243 -14.04 -1.88 17.50
C ARG A 243 -15.26 -2.32 18.33
N ASP A 244 -15.35 -1.86 19.57
CA ASP A 244 -16.41 -2.27 20.52
C ASP A 244 -17.79 -1.75 20.08
N GLN A 245 -17.83 -0.67 19.29
CA GLN A 245 -19.01 -0.18 18.59
C GLN A 245 -19.36 -0.99 17.32
N GLY A 246 -18.56 -1.99 16.95
CA GLY A 246 -18.75 -2.78 15.72
C GLY A 246 -18.47 -2.02 14.42
N ARG A 247 -17.75 -0.89 14.49
CA ARG A 247 -17.42 -0.05 13.33
C ARG A 247 -16.04 -0.34 12.71
N LEU A 248 -15.12 -1.00 13.42
CA LEU A 248 -13.78 -1.32 12.93
C LEU A 248 -13.77 -2.67 12.21
N HIS A 249 -13.29 -2.68 10.96
CA HIS A 249 -13.21 -3.87 10.12
C HIS A 249 -11.82 -3.98 9.48
N GLY A 250 -11.26 -5.19 9.46
CA GLY A 250 -10.03 -5.51 8.72
C GLY A 250 -10.39 -6.18 7.40
N ILE A 251 -10.08 -5.54 6.27
CA ILE A 251 -10.30 -6.08 4.93
C ILE A 251 -8.97 -6.16 4.22
N LEU A 252 -8.54 -7.37 3.85
CA LEU A 252 -7.27 -7.57 3.17
C LEU A 252 -7.29 -6.92 1.79
N ASN A 253 -6.22 -6.21 1.42
CA ASN A 253 -6.08 -5.70 0.05
C ASN A 253 -5.88 -6.84 -0.95
N GLY A 254 -6.37 -6.64 -2.16
CA GLY A 254 -6.02 -7.46 -3.31
C GLY A 254 -4.84 -6.88 -4.10
N ILE A 255 -4.49 -7.57 -5.18
CA ILE A 255 -3.53 -7.11 -6.18
C ILE A 255 -4.19 -7.04 -7.55
N ASP A 256 -3.66 -6.22 -8.46
CA ASP A 256 -4.06 -6.26 -9.88
C ASP A 256 -3.45 -7.50 -10.54
N THR A 257 -4.24 -8.55 -10.65
CA THR A 257 -3.86 -9.85 -11.24
C THR A 257 -3.66 -9.81 -12.76
N ARG A 258 -3.94 -8.69 -13.43
CA ARG A 258 -3.61 -8.48 -14.85
C ARG A 258 -2.20 -7.92 -14.98
N HIS A 259 -1.80 -7.06 -14.06
CA HIS A 259 -0.46 -6.46 -14.03
C HIS A 259 0.57 -7.40 -13.40
N TRP A 260 0.20 -8.01 -12.26
CA TRP A 260 1.03 -8.98 -11.54
C TRP A 260 0.61 -10.41 -11.87
N ASN A 261 1.01 -10.87 -13.06
CA ASN A 261 0.67 -12.20 -13.57
C ASN A 261 1.85 -12.80 -14.36
N PRO A 262 2.53 -13.84 -13.84
CA PRO A 262 3.72 -14.39 -14.51
C PRO A 262 3.43 -14.94 -15.90
N ALA A 263 2.16 -15.28 -16.23
CA ALA A 263 1.81 -15.80 -17.56
C ALA A 263 1.78 -14.71 -18.65
N THR A 264 1.60 -13.44 -18.27
CA THR A 264 1.39 -12.34 -19.24
C THR A 264 2.26 -11.11 -18.96
N ASP A 265 3.10 -11.15 -17.94
CA ASP A 265 3.95 -10.05 -17.50
C ASP A 265 4.98 -9.70 -18.59
N PRO A 266 4.96 -8.47 -19.13
CA PRO A 266 5.86 -8.04 -20.19
C PRO A 266 7.31 -7.80 -19.73
N TYR A 267 7.56 -7.73 -18.42
CA TYR A 267 8.89 -7.47 -17.85
C TYR A 267 9.71 -8.75 -17.66
N LEU A 268 9.10 -9.94 -17.78
CA LEU A 268 9.78 -11.21 -17.60
C LEU A 268 10.57 -11.63 -18.83
N HIS A 269 11.69 -12.29 -18.59
CA HIS A 269 12.45 -12.95 -19.63
C HIS A 269 11.67 -14.12 -20.25
N SER A 270 11.00 -14.89 -19.40
CA SER A 270 10.15 -16.02 -19.78
C SER A 270 8.87 -16.01 -18.98
N ASN A 271 7.73 -15.89 -19.65
CA ASN A 271 6.44 -16.02 -19.00
C ASN A 271 6.20 -17.50 -18.64
N TYR A 272 5.46 -17.71 -17.54
CA TYR A 272 5.13 -19.06 -17.07
C TYR A 272 3.78 -19.12 -16.37
N SER A 273 3.15 -20.26 -16.47
CA SER A 273 1.91 -20.58 -15.76
C SER A 273 2.19 -21.61 -14.64
N LEU A 274 1.14 -21.97 -13.90
CA LEU A 274 1.23 -23.01 -12.85
C LEU A 274 1.69 -24.37 -13.38
N SER A 275 1.52 -24.67 -14.67
CA SER A 275 1.99 -25.94 -15.28
C SER A 275 3.50 -25.93 -15.56
N GLU A 276 4.13 -24.75 -15.68
CA GLU A 276 5.50 -24.58 -16.18
C GLU A 276 6.40 -23.77 -15.24
N TYR A 277 5.88 -23.43 -14.03
CA TYR A 277 6.54 -22.48 -13.12
C TYR A 277 7.97 -22.88 -12.74
N VAL A 278 8.27 -24.18 -12.61
CA VAL A 278 9.60 -24.63 -12.21
C VAL A 278 10.63 -24.21 -13.25
N ALA A 279 10.37 -24.50 -14.53
CA ALA A 279 11.26 -24.10 -15.63
C ALA A 279 11.26 -22.59 -15.84
N GLY A 280 10.07 -21.96 -15.79
CA GLY A 280 9.92 -20.51 -15.97
C GLY A 280 10.68 -19.71 -14.90
N LYS A 281 10.58 -20.09 -13.63
CA LYS A 281 11.34 -19.44 -12.54
C LYS A 281 12.84 -19.61 -12.73
N GLN A 282 13.30 -20.82 -13.09
CA GLN A 282 14.72 -21.06 -13.32
C GLN A 282 15.27 -20.19 -14.46
N GLN A 283 14.52 -20.05 -15.56
CA GLN A 283 14.92 -19.19 -16.68
C GLN A 283 14.98 -17.71 -16.28
N ASN A 284 13.99 -17.22 -15.54
CA ASN A 284 13.98 -15.85 -15.05
C ASN A 284 15.11 -15.59 -14.03
N LYS A 285 15.40 -16.54 -13.15
CA LYS A 285 16.52 -16.46 -12.21
C LYS A 285 17.87 -16.33 -12.93
N GLN A 286 18.12 -17.18 -13.92
CA GLN A 286 19.36 -17.11 -14.72
C GLN A 286 19.45 -15.79 -15.50
N ALA A 287 18.36 -15.35 -16.13
CA ALA A 287 18.30 -14.09 -16.86
C ALA A 287 18.53 -12.88 -15.94
N LEU A 288 17.95 -12.88 -14.74
CA LEU A 288 18.17 -11.83 -13.73
C LEU A 288 19.65 -11.79 -13.30
N LEU A 289 20.26 -12.92 -12.96
CA LEU A 289 21.67 -13.01 -12.58
C LEU A 289 22.58 -12.54 -13.72
N GLN A 290 22.27 -12.89 -14.96
CA GLN A 290 23.00 -12.40 -16.15
C GLN A 290 22.89 -10.87 -16.28
N GLN A 291 21.68 -10.31 -16.12
CA GLN A 291 21.46 -8.87 -16.17
C GLN A 291 22.21 -8.13 -15.04
N LEU A 292 22.36 -8.75 -13.88
CA LEU A 292 23.12 -8.22 -12.74
C LEU A 292 24.65 -8.37 -12.91
N GLY A 293 25.12 -8.94 -14.02
CA GLY A 293 26.55 -9.03 -14.35
C GLY A 293 27.27 -10.25 -13.78
N VAL A 294 26.55 -11.28 -13.34
CA VAL A 294 27.15 -12.53 -12.85
C VAL A 294 27.87 -13.25 -14.00
N ALA A 295 29.09 -13.64 -13.79
CA ALA A 295 29.95 -14.23 -14.83
C ALA A 295 29.47 -15.62 -15.29
N ASP A 296 28.99 -16.44 -14.35
CA ASP A 296 28.36 -17.76 -14.62
C ASP A 296 26.94 -17.80 -13.99
N PRO A 297 25.93 -17.28 -14.70
CA PRO A 297 24.55 -17.28 -14.20
C PRO A 297 23.99 -18.68 -13.95
N ALA A 298 24.43 -19.68 -14.69
CA ALA A 298 23.95 -21.05 -14.53
C ALA A 298 24.43 -21.66 -13.21
N ALA A 299 25.73 -21.54 -12.91
CA ALA A 299 26.28 -21.99 -11.64
C ALA A 299 25.72 -21.19 -10.46
N ALA A 300 25.61 -19.87 -10.58
CA ALA A 300 25.04 -19.03 -9.53
C ALA A 300 23.56 -19.34 -9.26
N ALA A 301 22.79 -19.78 -10.26
CA ALA A 301 21.39 -20.13 -10.12
C ALA A 301 21.15 -21.43 -9.30
N GLU A 302 22.17 -22.23 -9.02
CA GLU A 302 22.07 -23.37 -8.12
C GLU A 302 21.94 -22.92 -6.64
N LEU A 303 22.43 -21.73 -6.32
CA LEU A 303 22.28 -21.16 -4.97
C LEU A 303 20.90 -20.50 -4.82
N PRO A 304 20.33 -20.51 -3.60
CA PRO A 304 19.12 -19.74 -3.34
C PRO A 304 19.33 -18.25 -3.62
N LEU A 305 18.42 -17.63 -4.39
CA LEU A 305 18.38 -16.20 -4.64
C LEU A 305 17.35 -15.54 -3.71
N LEU A 306 17.84 -14.68 -2.83
CA LEU A 306 17.00 -13.89 -1.93
C LEU A 306 16.71 -12.54 -2.57
N GLY A 307 15.43 -12.14 -2.59
CA GLY A 307 14.97 -10.86 -3.10
C GLY A 307 14.49 -9.94 -1.98
N PHE A 308 14.75 -8.65 -2.10
CA PHE A 308 14.12 -7.60 -1.28
C PHE A 308 13.77 -6.42 -2.19
N ILE A 309 12.54 -5.92 -2.08
CA ILE A 309 12.07 -4.71 -2.78
C ILE A 309 11.33 -3.84 -1.80
N GLY A 310 11.71 -2.57 -1.66
CA GLY A 310 10.99 -1.65 -0.80
C GLY A 310 11.77 -0.44 -0.35
N ARG A 311 11.12 0.37 0.50
CA ARG A 311 11.81 1.51 1.13
C ARG A 311 12.89 1.02 2.08
N LEU A 312 14.07 1.60 1.99
CA LEU A 312 15.21 1.26 2.85
C LEU A 312 15.12 2.05 4.16
N VAL A 313 14.23 1.59 5.04
CA VAL A 313 13.92 2.22 6.33
C VAL A 313 13.88 1.17 7.45
N MET A 314 14.03 1.62 8.70
CA MET A 314 14.00 0.76 9.89
C MET A 314 12.73 -0.11 9.94
N GLN A 315 11.58 0.45 9.59
CA GLN A 315 10.29 -0.29 9.54
C GLN A 315 10.37 -1.56 8.70
N LYS A 316 11.10 -1.54 7.60
CA LYS A 316 11.22 -2.68 6.66
C LYS A 316 12.25 -3.73 7.09
N GLY A 317 12.93 -3.52 8.22
CA GLY A 317 13.86 -4.47 8.80
C GLY A 317 15.18 -4.60 8.04
N ILE A 318 15.64 -3.52 7.38
CA ILE A 318 16.92 -3.49 6.66
C ILE A 318 18.09 -3.81 7.61
N ASP A 319 18.01 -3.37 8.85
CA ASP A 319 19.00 -3.69 9.89
C ASP A 319 19.08 -5.19 10.15
N LEU A 320 17.97 -5.93 10.12
CA LEU A 320 17.96 -7.39 10.27
C LEU A 320 18.61 -8.07 9.06
N ILE A 321 18.34 -7.59 7.84
CA ILE A 321 19.00 -8.06 6.62
C ILE A 321 20.53 -7.91 6.77
N LEU A 322 20.99 -6.72 7.19
CA LEU A 322 22.40 -6.41 7.37
C LEU A 322 23.06 -7.18 8.53
N GLN A 323 22.30 -7.66 9.52
CA GLN A 323 22.81 -8.50 10.61
C GLN A 323 22.87 -9.98 10.22
N VAL A 324 21.90 -10.49 9.46
CA VAL A 324 21.75 -11.92 9.20
C VAL A 324 22.51 -12.37 7.96
N LEU A 325 22.47 -11.62 6.83
CA LEU A 325 22.94 -12.10 5.55
C LEU A 325 24.46 -12.08 5.31
N PRO A 326 25.27 -11.16 5.88
CA PRO A 326 26.70 -11.05 5.54
C PRO A 326 27.46 -12.38 5.71
N ARG A 327 27.18 -13.11 6.77
CA ARG A 327 27.83 -14.40 7.01
C ARG A 327 27.47 -15.46 5.95
N LEU A 328 26.22 -15.48 5.49
CA LEU A 328 25.77 -16.43 4.46
C LEU A 328 26.34 -16.09 3.08
N LEU A 329 26.45 -14.78 2.76
CA LEU A 329 27.09 -14.29 1.56
C LEU A 329 28.59 -14.66 1.55
N GLN A 330 29.30 -14.41 2.66
CA GLN A 330 30.71 -14.76 2.81
C GLN A 330 30.96 -16.27 2.63
N GLN A 331 30.01 -17.11 3.03
CA GLN A 331 30.09 -18.56 2.87
C GLN A 331 29.69 -19.05 1.47
N GLY A 332 29.25 -18.17 0.57
CA GLY A 332 28.74 -18.53 -0.76
C GLY A 332 27.51 -19.45 -0.69
N ARG A 333 26.65 -19.26 0.29
CA ARG A 333 25.47 -20.10 0.50
C ARG A 333 24.20 -19.54 -0.15
N ILE A 334 24.19 -18.27 -0.46
CA ILE A 334 23.04 -17.52 -1.01
C ILE A 334 23.50 -16.46 -1.99
N ASN A 335 22.60 -16.04 -2.86
CA ASN A 335 22.69 -14.78 -3.58
C ASN A 335 21.62 -13.80 -3.06
N LEU A 336 21.87 -12.50 -3.12
CA LEU A 336 20.97 -11.43 -2.70
C LEU A 336 20.78 -10.43 -3.82
N VAL A 337 19.54 -10.06 -4.11
CA VAL A 337 19.19 -8.87 -4.88
C VAL A 337 18.33 -7.95 -4.03
N CYS A 338 18.76 -6.70 -3.89
CA CYS A 338 18.07 -5.68 -3.09
C CYS A 338 17.77 -4.46 -3.95
N VAL A 339 16.51 -4.05 -4.01
CA VAL A 339 16.02 -2.92 -4.82
C VAL A 339 15.26 -1.96 -3.92
N GLY A 340 15.67 -0.69 -3.89
CA GLY A 340 14.96 0.32 -3.13
C GLY A 340 15.76 1.58 -2.87
N SER A 341 15.13 2.53 -2.19
CA SER A 341 15.75 3.76 -1.69
C SER A 341 15.19 4.15 -0.34
N GLY A 342 15.88 4.97 0.43
CA GLY A 342 15.40 5.39 1.73
C GLY A 342 16.43 6.15 2.55
N GLU A 343 16.67 5.71 3.78
CA GLU A 343 17.60 6.34 4.69
C GLU A 343 19.05 6.15 4.23
N ALA A 344 19.80 7.24 4.13
CA ALA A 344 21.14 7.27 3.54
C ALA A 344 22.10 6.25 4.17
N HIS A 345 22.01 6.01 5.47
CA HIS A 345 22.87 5.04 6.14
C HIS A 345 22.57 3.59 5.73
N PHE A 346 21.32 3.23 5.47
CA PHE A 346 20.96 1.91 4.94
C PHE A 346 21.38 1.74 3.48
N GLU A 347 21.19 2.78 2.65
CA GLU A 347 21.69 2.75 1.28
C GLU A 347 23.20 2.54 1.23
N GLN A 348 23.95 3.27 2.08
CA GLN A 348 25.40 3.13 2.15
C GLN A 348 25.83 1.74 2.63
N ALA A 349 25.17 1.21 3.68
CA ALA A 349 25.47 -0.12 4.21
C ALA A 349 25.23 -1.23 3.18
N LEU A 350 24.14 -1.14 2.41
CA LEU A 350 23.83 -2.10 1.35
C LEU A 350 24.83 -2.00 0.18
N ARG A 351 25.22 -0.78 -0.24
CA ARG A 351 26.30 -0.61 -1.25
C ARG A 351 27.62 -1.22 -0.76
N GLN A 352 27.95 -1.03 0.51
CA GLN A 352 29.14 -1.63 1.11
C GLN A 352 29.07 -3.17 1.09
N LEU A 353 27.90 -3.74 1.44
CA LEU A 353 27.67 -5.18 1.38
C LEU A 353 27.90 -5.74 -0.03
N ALA A 354 27.45 -5.03 -1.07
CA ALA A 354 27.68 -5.42 -2.47
C ALA A 354 29.17 -5.33 -2.86
N VAL A 355 29.91 -4.35 -2.35
CA VAL A 355 31.35 -4.22 -2.57
C VAL A 355 32.12 -5.37 -1.88
N GLU A 356 31.69 -5.77 -0.68
CA GLU A 356 32.32 -6.87 0.08
C GLU A 356 32.02 -8.26 -0.51
N HIS A 357 30.86 -8.41 -1.17
CA HIS A 357 30.41 -9.68 -1.75
C HIS A 357 29.97 -9.53 -3.22
N PRO A 358 30.87 -9.11 -4.12
CA PRO A 358 30.52 -8.72 -5.50
C PRO A 358 29.97 -9.87 -6.36
N GLU A 359 30.22 -11.13 -5.98
CA GLU A 359 29.72 -12.30 -6.70
C GLU A 359 28.32 -12.76 -6.20
N HIS A 360 27.88 -12.26 -5.04
CA HIS A 360 26.70 -12.77 -4.35
C HIS A 360 25.68 -11.70 -3.94
N ALA A 361 26.07 -10.43 -3.89
CA ALA A 361 25.17 -9.35 -3.44
C ALA A 361 25.04 -8.27 -4.51
N PHE A 362 23.80 -8.01 -4.94
CA PHE A 362 23.45 -7.06 -5.98
C PHE A 362 22.47 -6.03 -5.41
N VAL A 363 22.83 -4.75 -5.46
CA VAL A 363 22.07 -3.67 -4.85
C VAL A 363 21.76 -2.59 -5.89
N HIS A 364 20.49 -2.35 -6.12
CA HIS A 364 20.00 -1.25 -6.94
C HIS A 364 19.33 -0.20 -6.04
N ILE A 365 19.99 0.97 -5.93
CA ILE A 365 19.40 2.09 -5.19
C ILE A 365 18.52 2.90 -6.13
N GLY A 366 17.23 2.91 -5.83
CA GLY A 366 16.19 3.55 -6.61
C GLY A 366 15.02 2.62 -6.86
N TYR A 367 14.02 3.13 -7.56
CA TYR A 367 12.87 2.37 -8.01
C TYR A 367 13.03 1.93 -9.46
N SER A 368 12.69 0.69 -9.74
CA SER A 368 12.62 0.14 -11.08
C SER A 368 11.49 -0.87 -11.16
N GLU A 369 10.41 -0.52 -11.85
CA GLU A 369 9.26 -1.40 -12.09
C GLU A 369 9.68 -2.73 -12.72
N ALA A 370 10.42 -2.66 -13.84
CA ALA A 370 10.89 -3.85 -14.55
C ALA A 370 11.72 -4.77 -13.65
N LEU A 371 12.66 -4.20 -12.87
CA LEU A 371 13.49 -4.98 -11.97
C LEU A 371 12.68 -5.58 -10.82
N ALA A 372 11.64 -4.89 -10.33
CA ALA A 372 10.74 -5.43 -9.32
C ALA A 372 10.05 -6.71 -9.81
N HIS A 373 9.45 -6.68 -10.99
CA HIS A 373 8.83 -7.87 -11.62
C HIS A 373 9.84 -9.01 -11.86
N GLN A 374 11.05 -8.68 -12.32
CA GLN A 374 12.10 -9.66 -12.56
C GLN A 374 12.59 -10.32 -11.26
N VAL A 375 12.68 -9.55 -10.17
CA VAL A 375 13.04 -10.09 -8.85
C VAL A 375 11.94 -11.02 -8.32
N GLU A 376 10.68 -10.62 -8.45
CA GLU A 376 9.55 -11.48 -8.03
C GLU A 376 9.53 -12.81 -8.81
N ALA A 377 9.86 -12.78 -10.10
CA ALA A 377 9.90 -14.00 -10.91
C ALA A 377 11.15 -14.84 -10.67
N GLY A 378 12.31 -14.20 -10.47
CA GLY A 378 13.60 -14.88 -10.41
C GLY A 378 14.06 -15.28 -9.02
N ALA A 379 13.62 -14.61 -7.96
CA ALA A 379 13.98 -14.97 -6.59
C ALA A 379 13.34 -16.29 -6.16
N ASP A 380 13.99 -16.98 -5.24
CA ASP A 380 13.45 -18.18 -4.56
C ASP A 380 12.77 -17.80 -3.25
N ILE A 381 13.37 -16.87 -2.51
CA ILE A 381 12.90 -16.38 -1.22
C ILE A 381 12.76 -14.87 -1.30
N PHE A 382 11.61 -14.33 -0.88
CA PHE A 382 11.41 -12.90 -0.78
C PHE A 382 11.43 -12.44 0.68
N LEU A 383 12.29 -11.49 1.02
CA LEU A 383 12.50 -11.05 2.40
C LEU A 383 11.56 -9.90 2.77
N MET A 384 10.75 -10.11 3.81
CA MET A 384 9.92 -9.06 4.41
C MET A 384 10.04 -9.08 5.94
N PRO A 385 11.20 -8.74 6.50
CA PRO A 385 11.43 -8.72 7.95
C PRO A 385 10.87 -7.43 8.59
N SER A 386 9.75 -6.96 8.11
CA SER A 386 9.12 -5.70 8.54
C SER A 386 8.72 -5.76 10.01
N ARG A 387 9.00 -4.69 10.77
CA ARG A 387 8.55 -4.57 12.17
C ARG A 387 7.05 -4.45 12.28
N PHE A 388 6.45 -3.72 11.37
CA PHE A 388 5.01 -3.70 11.15
C PHE A 388 4.72 -3.56 9.66
N GLU A 389 3.66 -4.21 9.19
CA GLU A 389 3.24 -4.20 7.79
C GLU A 389 1.71 -4.25 7.73
N PRO A 390 1.02 -3.09 7.56
CA PRO A 390 -0.45 -3.04 7.61
C PRO A 390 -1.12 -4.08 6.71
N CYS A 391 -0.72 -4.18 5.46
CA CYS A 391 -1.11 -5.24 4.53
C CYS A 391 0.12 -5.94 3.96
N GLY A 392 1.02 -5.18 3.35
CA GLY A 392 2.02 -5.69 2.44
C GLY A 392 1.38 -6.09 1.10
N LEU A 393 2.08 -5.81 0.02
CA LEU A 393 1.67 -6.23 -1.33
C LEU A 393 2.72 -7.17 -1.94
N ASN A 394 4.00 -6.96 -1.64
CA ASN A 394 5.08 -7.75 -2.22
C ASN A 394 4.96 -9.24 -1.90
N GLN A 395 4.53 -9.64 -0.70
CA GLN A 395 4.28 -11.05 -0.41
C GLN A 395 3.15 -11.63 -1.28
N LEU A 396 2.15 -10.82 -1.64
CA LEU A 396 1.08 -11.26 -2.54
C LEU A 396 1.60 -11.45 -3.96
N TYR A 397 2.46 -10.52 -4.42
CA TYR A 397 3.15 -10.67 -5.71
C TYR A 397 4.05 -11.91 -5.70
N SER A 398 4.87 -12.08 -4.64
CA SER A 398 5.74 -13.24 -4.48
C SER A 398 4.97 -14.55 -4.55
N LEU A 399 3.87 -14.67 -3.80
CA LEU A 399 3.03 -15.86 -3.81
C LEU A 399 2.46 -16.14 -5.21
N ALA A 400 1.97 -15.10 -5.92
CA ALA A 400 1.47 -15.23 -7.29
C ALA A 400 2.54 -15.68 -8.30
N TYR A 401 3.82 -15.33 -8.05
CA TYR A 401 4.97 -15.71 -8.88
C TYR A 401 5.66 -17.00 -8.42
N GLY A 402 5.18 -17.64 -7.36
CA GLY A 402 5.80 -18.85 -6.79
C GLY A 402 7.14 -18.60 -6.09
N THR A 403 7.39 -17.37 -5.69
CA THR A 403 8.50 -16.99 -4.81
C THR A 403 8.02 -17.08 -3.38
N LEU A 404 8.78 -17.75 -2.50
CA LEU A 404 8.32 -18.03 -1.14
C LEU A 404 8.70 -16.88 -0.19
N PRO A 405 7.73 -16.17 0.43
CA PRO A 405 8.04 -15.09 1.35
C PRO A 405 8.64 -15.60 2.66
N LEU A 406 9.65 -14.89 3.17
CA LEU A 406 10.16 -15.03 4.55
C LEU A 406 9.80 -13.75 5.30
N VAL A 407 8.89 -13.84 6.26
CA VAL A 407 8.21 -12.67 6.82
C VAL A 407 8.23 -12.66 8.35
N HIS A 408 8.22 -11.47 8.95
CA HIS A 408 7.83 -11.28 10.34
C HIS A 408 6.30 -11.42 10.48
N HIS A 409 5.85 -12.06 11.56
CA HIS A 409 4.42 -12.27 11.84
C HIS A 409 3.75 -10.98 12.31
N THR A 410 3.35 -10.12 11.36
CA THR A 410 2.66 -8.85 11.64
C THR A 410 1.69 -8.48 10.52
N GLY A 411 0.59 -7.82 10.87
CA GLY A 411 -0.41 -7.28 9.95
C GLY A 411 -0.80 -8.24 8.83
N GLY A 412 -0.84 -7.76 7.61
CA GLY A 412 -1.22 -8.58 6.45
C GLY A 412 -0.25 -9.71 6.12
N LEU A 413 1.01 -9.66 6.57
CA LEU A 413 1.94 -10.78 6.42
C LEU A 413 1.48 -12.00 7.22
N ALA A 414 0.98 -11.77 8.44
CA ALA A 414 0.39 -12.81 9.29
C ALA A 414 -0.89 -13.41 8.71
N ASP A 415 -1.64 -12.63 7.92
CA ASP A 415 -2.91 -13.05 7.32
C ASP A 415 -2.72 -13.81 5.98
N THR A 416 -1.56 -13.68 5.33
CA THR A 416 -1.37 -14.14 3.94
C THR A 416 -0.29 -15.20 3.75
N VAL A 417 0.65 -15.34 4.69
CA VAL A 417 1.75 -16.30 4.58
C VAL A 417 1.56 -17.44 5.59
N VAL A 418 1.43 -18.65 5.09
CA VAL A 418 1.31 -19.87 5.91
C VAL A 418 2.70 -20.46 6.15
N ASN A 419 3.11 -20.51 7.42
CA ASN A 419 4.44 -20.97 7.82
C ASN A 419 4.71 -22.43 7.45
N ALA A 420 5.91 -22.74 7.01
CA ALA A 420 6.39 -24.08 6.69
C ALA A 420 6.69 -24.92 7.95
N THR A 421 5.68 -25.13 8.80
CA THR A 421 5.75 -26.09 9.91
C THR A 421 5.62 -27.54 9.40
N GLU A 422 6.04 -28.52 10.19
CA GLU A 422 5.87 -29.93 9.84
C GLU A 422 4.40 -30.27 9.53
N GLU A 423 3.46 -29.72 10.32
CA GLU A 423 2.03 -29.89 10.12
C GLU A 423 1.57 -29.30 8.78
N ASN A 424 1.91 -28.04 8.51
CA ASN A 424 1.50 -27.35 7.28
C ASN A 424 2.15 -27.96 6.03
N LEU A 425 3.38 -28.46 6.14
CA LEU A 425 4.04 -29.22 5.07
C LEU A 425 3.31 -30.54 4.79
N ALA A 426 2.95 -31.28 5.85
CA ALA A 426 2.20 -32.54 5.72
C ALA A 426 0.80 -32.32 5.11
N GLN A 427 0.14 -31.21 5.46
CA GLN A 427 -1.17 -30.82 4.94
C GLN A 427 -1.08 -30.11 3.56
N LYS A 428 0.13 -29.82 3.07
CA LYS A 428 0.39 -29.11 1.81
C LYS A 428 -0.24 -27.71 1.78
N THR A 429 -0.27 -27.02 2.92
CA THR A 429 -0.82 -25.66 3.06
C THR A 429 0.25 -24.58 3.20
N ALA A 430 1.50 -24.96 3.45
CA ALA A 430 2.62 -24.03 3.62
C ALA A 430 2.89 -23.22 2.36
N THR A 431 3.11 -21.90 2.50
CA THR A 431 3.38 -20.98 1.41
C THR A 431 4.59 -20.08 1.63
N GLY A 432 5.24 -20.17 2.78
CA GLY A 432 6.42 -19.36 3.10
C GLY A 432 6.95 -19.65 4.51
N PHE A 433 7.74 -18.72 5.01
CA PHE A 433 8.45 -18.84 6.28
C PHE A 433 8.09 -17.66 7.18
N VAL A 434 7.74 -17.94 8.42
CA VAL A 434 7.27 -16.91 9.36
C VAL A 434 8.11 -16.97 10.63
N PHE A 435 8.63 -15.83 11.08
CA PHE A 435 9.26 -15.67 12.38
C PHE A 435 8.45 -14.66 13.23
N TYR A 436 8.47 -14.83 14.56
CA TYR A 436 7.55 -14.14 15.48
C TYR A 436 8.23 -13.06 16.31
N ASP A 437 9.52 -13.16 16.54
CA ASP A 437 10.31 -12.13 17.23
C ASP A 437 11.07 -11.31 16.18
N PRO A 438 10.90 -9.96 16.11
CA PRO A 438 11.59 -9.13 15.13
C PRO A 438 13.08 -8.94 15.43
N GLY A 439 13.77 -10.05 15.72
CA GLY A 439 15.18 -10.11 16.08
C GLY A 439 16.01 -10.98 15.15
N GLU A 440 17.33 -10.75 15.19
CA GLU A 440 18.33 -11.45 14.38
C GLU A 440 18.21 -12.98 14.50
N HIS A 441 18.08 -13.50 15.72
CA HIS A 441 18.05 -14.94 15.97
C HIS A 441 16.84 -15.60 15.31
N ALA A 442 15.66 -15.02 15.44
CA ALA A 442 14.43 -15.58 14.89
C ALA A 442 14.43 -15.53 13.35
N MET A 443 14.86 -14.39 12.75
CA MET A 443 15.00 -14.30 11.30
C MET A 443 16.03 -15.29 10.75
N ARG A 444 17.18 -15.44 11.44
CA ARG A 444 18.23 -16.39 11.05
C ARG A 444 17.70 -17.83 11.10
N SER A 445 16.98 -18.20 12.16
CA SER A 445 16.39 -19.53 12.31
C SER A 445 15.39 -19.85 11.19
N ALA A 446 14.50 -18.89 10.86
CA ALA A 446 13.57 -19.04 9.76
C ALA A 446 14.29 -19.16 8.40
N LEU A 447 15.35 -18.40 8.18
CA LEU A 447 16.14 -18.46 6.96
C LEU A 447 16.90 -19.81 6.85
N GLU A 448 17.52 -20.29 7.91
CA GLU A 448 18.17 -21.60 7.89
C GLU A 448 17.18 -22.74 7.61
N HIS A 449 15.96 -22.64 8.13
CA HIS A 449 14.89 -23.58 7.78
C HIS A 449 14.51 -23.48 6.30
N ALA A 450 14.40 -22.27 5.74
CA ALA A 450 14.14 -22.07 4.32
C ALA A 450 15.25 -22.68 3.45
N LEU A 451 16.52 -22.45 3.81
CA LEU A 451 17.67 -23.02 3.11
C LEU A 451 17.75 -24.56 3.22
N PHE A 452 17.27 -25.12 4.31
CA PHE A 452 17.12 -26.56 4.46
C PHE A 452 16.06 -27.13 3.51
N LEU A 453 14.87 -26.51 3.47
CA LEU A 453 13.79 -26.95 2.57
C LEU A 453 14.09 -26.70 1.10
N TYR A 454 14.85 -25.66 0.76
CA TYR A 454 15.30 -25.40 -0.62
C TYR A 454 16.03 -26.59 -1.24
N ARG A 455 16.72 -27.39 -0.40
CA ARG A 455 17.43 -28.61 -0.82
C ARG A 455 16.52 -29.84 -0.94
N GLN A 456 15.21 -29.67 -0.74
CA GLN A 456 14.20 -30.70 -0.83
C GLN A 456 13.21 -30.36 -1.95
N PRO A 457 13.52 -30.66 -3.21
CA PRO A 457 12.78 -30.16 -4.37
C PRO A 457 11.28 -30.46 -4.34
N GLU A 458 10.89 -31.64 -3.86
CA GLU A 458 9.48 -32.04 -3.81
C GLU A 458 8.65 -31.15 -2.87
N GLN A 459 9.18 -30.88 -1.67
CA GLN A 459 8.50 -30.03 -0.68
C GLN A 459 8.54 -28.56 -1.13
N TRP A 460 9.68 -28.09 -1.63
CA TRP A 460 9.83 -26.73 -2.14
C TRP A 460 8.86 -26.43 -3.27
N GLN A 461 8.80 -27.27 -4.27
CA GLN A 461 7.88 -27.13 -5.41
C GLN A 461 6.42 -27.26 -4.98
N GLN A 462 6.10 -28.12 -3.99
CA GLN A 462 4.75 -28.18 -3.45
C GLN A 462 4.35 -26.87 -2.79
N MET A 463 5.23 -26.22 -2.01
CA MET A 463 4.96 -24.92 -1.42
C MET A 463 4.77 -23.85 -2.49
N GLN A 464 5.61 -23.81 -3.52
CA GLN A 464 5.48 -22.89 -4.65
C GLN A 464 4.14 -23.06 -5.39
N ARG A 465 3.75 -24.30 -5.64
CA ARG A 465 2.46 -24.63 -6.25
C ARG A 465 1.30 -24.13 -5.39
N THR A 466 1.33 -24.44 -4.09
CA THR A 466 0.29 -24.01 -3.12
C THR A 466 0.19 -22.48 -3.09
N ALA A 467 1.33 -21.77 -3.13
CA ALA A 467 1.36 -20.31 -3.19
C ALA A 467 0.69 -19.77 -4.45
N MET A 468 1.04 -20.31 -5.62
CA MET A 468 0.49 -19.86 -6.91
C MET A 468 -0.99 -20.24 -7.14
N GLU A 469 -1.49 -21.25 -6.45
CA GLU A 469 -2.91 -21.65 -6.50
C GLU A 469 -3.83 -20.71 -5.72
N GLN A 470 -3.26 -19.85 -4.85
CA GLN A 470 -4.04 -18.84 -4.12
C GLN A 470 -4.48 -17.71 -5.05
N SER A 471 -5.65 -17.17 -4.77
CA SER A 471 -6.17 -15.98 -5.48
C SER A 471 -6.09 -14.77 -4.55
N PHE A 472 -5.35 -13.76 -4.98
CA PHE A 472 -5.21 -12.49 -4.29
C PHE A 472 -5.82 -11.31 -5.07
N GLY A 473 -6.71 -11.60 -6.04
CA GLY A 473 -7.48 -10.55 -6.72
C GLY A 473 -8.40 -9.79 -5.78
N TRP A 474 -8.96 -8.71 -6.29
CA TRP A 474 -9.82 -7.82 -5.53
C TRP A 474 -11.24 -8.34 -5.29
N GLU A 475 -11.64 -9.47 -5.88
CA GLU A 475 -13.02 -9.95 -5.92
C GLU A 475 -13.62 -10.11 -4.52
N GLN A 476 -12.91 -10.79 -3.62
CA GLN A 476 -13.36 -11.01 -2.25
C GLN A 476 -13.37 -9.72 -1.43
N SER A 477 -12.31 -8.93 -1.56
CA SER A 477 -12.17 -7.67 -0.82
C SER A 477 -13.20 -6.63 -1.27
N ALA A 478 -13.44 -6.52 -2.58
CA ALA A 478 -14.46 -5.64 -3.14
C ALA A 478 -15.86 -6.04 -2.64
N GLN A 479 -16.18 -7.35 -2.58
CA GLN A 479 -17.44 -7.80 -2.03
C GLN A 479 -17.58 -7.46 -0.55
N ALA A 480 -16.52 -7.63 0.26
CA ALA A 480 -16.54 -7.24 1.67
C ALA A 480 -16.78 -5.73 1.86
N TYR A 481 -16.24 -4.89 0.97
CA TYR A 481 -16.57 -3.45 0.99
C TYR A 481 -18.01 -3.19 0.60
N VAL A 482 -18.57 -3.88 -0.41
CA VAL A 482 -19.99 -3.75 -0.78
C VAL A 482 -20.90 -4.13 0.37
N ASP A 483 -20.57 -5.17 1.12
CA ASP A 483 -21.34 -5.59 2.31
C ASP A 483 -21.33 -4.49 3.38
N LEU A 484 -20.19 -3.77 3.56
CA LEU A 484 -20.14 -2.61 4.47
C LEU A 484 -20.92 -1.41 3.94
N TYR A 485 -20.92 -1.17 2.64
CA TYR A 485 -21.66 -0.05 2.03
C TYR A 485 -23.18 -0.22 2.17
N THR A 486 -23.66 -1.45 2.22
CA THR A 486 -25.07 -1.80 2.32
C THR A 486 -25.56 -2.10 3.74
N LYS A 487 -24.63 -2.21 4.71
CA LYS A 487 -24.97 -2.51 6.11
C LYS A 487 -25.87 -1.39 6.68
N GLU A 488 -27.03 -1.74 7.18
CA GLU A 488 -27.89 -0.81 7.91
C GLU A 488 -27.19 -0.32 9.18
N SER A 489 -27.35 0.97 9.49
CA SER A 489 -26.69 1.67 10.62
C SER A 489 -27.33 1.30 11.95
#